data_4ccfd79b4b76430f02ac7d736e247419
#
_entry.id   4ccfd79b4b76430f02ac7d736e247419
#
_cell.length_a   1.000
_cell.length_b   1.000
_cell.length_c   1.000
_cell.angle_alpha   90.00
_cell.angle_beta   90.00
_cell.angle_gamma   90.00
#
_symmetry.space_group_name_H-M   'P 1'
#
loop_
_entity.id
_entity.type
_entity.pdbx_description
1 polymer ?
#
loop_
_entity_poly.entity_id
_entity_poly.type
_entity_poly.pdbx_seq_one_letter_code
_entity_poly.pdbx_strand_id
1 'polypeptide(L)'
;MTRIPPPAVELHRETLPNGLRVVLSPDRADPVVAIGVHYDVGFRSEPQGRTGFAHLFEHLMFQGSESLEKLAHFRHVQASGGTFNGSTHPDYTDYYEVVPSAALERALFIEADRMRAPRITAENLRNQVDVVKEEIRLNVLNRPYGGFPWITLPPVLYDTFPNAHNGYGDFSELEAATVDDCAAFFDAYYAPGNAVLTVAGDIEIGTALELVHRHFGDVPARPVPSRPSFAEPPPERERRRGYPDPHAPLPAVAIGYRLPDPGDGFADYLAYEVLSAVLCDGDSSRLEQRLVHTDTLVTDISAGCGLFGAPLDARDPDTFTITAVHPATVDVEAVLAATDEELARLAAEGPDPDELARTTARWAATLFRENDRLVTRTMAIGAFELLHGRAELITELPVMAAAMDPEQVAHAAARLRPDSRAVLIVEPAKET
;
A
#
# COMPACT_ATOMS: atom_id res chain seq x y z
N MET A 1 -20.90 15.07 -22.10
CA MET A 1 -19.46 15.24 -21.83
C MET A 1 -18.67 14.38 -22.81
N THR A 2 -17.65 14.94 -23.46
CA THR A 2 -16.76 14.16 -24.34
C THR A 2 -15.94 13.23 -23.43
N ARG A 3 -16.13 11.91 -23.55
CA ARG A 3 -15.31 10.96 -22.83
C ARG A 3 -13.85 11.11 -23.29
N ILE A 4 -12.96 11.52 -22.40
CA ILE A 4 -11.51 11.47 -22.65
C ILE A 4 -11.15 9.98 -22.63
N PRO A 5 -10.63 9.42 -23.73
CA PRO A 5 -10.19 8.03 -23.69
C PRO A 5 -9.04 7.90 -22.69
N PRO A 6 -8.97 6.79 -21.94
CA PRO A 6 -7.83 6.54 -21.07
C PRO A 6 -6.53 6.54 -21.89
N PRO A 7 -5.41 6.98 -21.31
CA PRO A 7 -4.11 6.87 -21.99
C PRO A 7 -3.85 5.39 -22.32
N ALA A 8 -3.37 5.14 -23.54
CA ALA A 8 -2.99 3.81 -23.94
C ALA A 8 -1.68 3.43 -23.20
N VAL A 9 -1.75 2.47 -22.30
CA VAL A 9 -0.57 1.84 -21.70
C VAL A 9 -0.35 0.50 -22.39
N GLU A 10 0.76 0.38 -23.10
CA GLU A 10 1.14 -0.88 -23.73
C GLU A 10 1.69 -1.83 -22.65
N LEU A 11 1.18 -3.05 -22.60
CA LEU A 11 1.60 -4.08 -21.67
C LEU A 11 1.95 -5.36 -22.43
N HIS A 12 3.17 -5.85 -22.20
CA HIS A 12 3.60 -7.14 -22.71
C HIS A 12 3.95 -8.05 -21.54
N ARG A 13 3.40 -9.28 -21.54
CA ARG A 13 3.60 -10.26 -20.45
C ARG A 13 4.37 -11.45 -20.93
N GLU A 14 5.25 -11.97 -20.08
CA GLU A 14 5.91 -13.25 -20.23
C GLU A 14 6.04 -13.92 -18.86
N THR A 15 6.11 -15.24 -18.85
CA THR A 15 6.47 -16.02 -17.67
C THR A 15 7.69 -16.85 -17.98
N LEU A 16 8.77 -16.65 -17.23
CA LEU A 16 10.01 -17.39 -17.42
C LEU A 16 9.86 -18.86 -16.95
N PRO A 17 10.72 -19.77 -17.42
CA PRO A 17 10.68 -21.18 -17.01
C PRO A 17 10.80 -21.40 -15.49
N ASN A 18 11.44 -20.49 -14.76
CA ASN A 18 11.55 -20.54 -13.30
C ASN A 18 10.33 -19.97 -12.57
N GLY A 19 9.30 -19.56 -13.30
CA GLY A 19 8.04 -19.06 -12.77
C GLY A 19 7.97 -17.54 -12.59
N LEU A 20 9.04 -16.78 -12.83
CA LEU A 20 9.02 -15.31 -12.71
C LEU A 20 8.05 -14.73 -13.76
N ARG A 21 7.06 -13.99 -13.30
CA ARG A 21 6.16 -13.21 -14.16
C ARG A 21 6.83 -11.88 -14.51
N VAL A 22 6.77 -11.51 -15.78
CA VAL A 22 7.40 -10.30 -16.33
C VAL A 22 6.33 -9.45 -17.01
N VAL A 23 6.29 -8.17 -16.69
CA VAL A 23 5.43 -7.19 -17.37
C VAL A 23 6.32 -6.07 -17.92
N LEU A 24 6.31 -5.89 -19.24
CA LEU A 24 7.02 -4.80 -19.91
C LEU A 24 6.03 -3.74 -20.37
N SER A 25 6.35 -2.47 -20.13
CA SER A 25 5.54 -1.32 -20.56
C SER A 25 6.43 -0.27 -21.23
N PRO A 26 6.58 -0.31 -22.58
CA PRO A 26 7.42 0.64 -23.31
C PRO A 26 6.82 2.05 -23.28
N ASP A 27 7.66 3.03 -22.95
CA ASP A 27 7.36 4.46 -23.02
C ASP A 27 8.66 5.21 -23.36
N ARG A 28 8.75 5.71 -24.58
CA ARG A 28 9.95 6.37 -25.11
C ARG A 28 9.94 7.89 -24.99
N ALA A 29 9.10 8.44 -24.12
CA ALA A 29 9.02 9.88 -23.94
C ALA A 29 10.31 10.46 -23.35
N ASP A 30 10.92 9.74 -22.40
CA ASP A 30 12.17 10.15 -21.74
C ASP A 30 13.19 8.98 -21.76
N PRO A 31 14.51 9.26 -21.80
CA PRO A 31 15.55 8.23 -21.86
C PRO A 31 15.82 7.59 -20.47
N VAL A 32 14.76 7.16 -19.79
CA VAL A 32 14.80 6.55 -18.47
C VAL A 32 13.99 5.27 -18.44
N VAL A 33 14.34 4.37 -17.54
CA VAL A 33 13.62 3.13 -17.27
C VAL A 33 13.35 3.03 -15.76
N ALA A 34 12.19 2.49 -15.40
CA ALA A 34 11.89 2.07 -14.06
C ALA A 34 11.74 0.54 -14.03
N ILE A 35 12.34 -0.07 -13.03
CA ILE A 35 12.28 -1.50 -12.75
C ILE A 35 11.62 -1.66 -11.39
N GLY A 36 10.62 -2.51 -11.29
CA GLY A 36 9.98 -2.88 -10.03
C GLY A 36 9.96 -4.39 -9.85
N VAL A 37 10.34 -4.88 -8.69
CA VAL A 37 10.21 -6.29 -8.33
C VAL A 37 9.30 -6.39 -7.12
N HIS A 38 8.16 -7.05 -7.30
CA HIS A 38 7.16 -7.26 -6.26
C HIS A 38 7.18 -8.73 -5.84
N TYR A 39 7.34 -8.99 -4.55
CA TYR A 39 7.27 -10.35 -3.98
C TYR A 39 5.95 -10.52 -3.21
N ASP A 40 5.25 -11.63 -3.44
CA ASP A 40 3.98 -11.97 -2.75
C ASP A 40 4.24 -12.41 -1.31
N VAL A 41 4.74 -11.47 -0.53
CA VAL A 41 4.99 -11.58 0.92
C VAL A 41 4.98 -10.19 1.53
N GLY A 42 4.07 -9.93 2.44
CA GLY A 42 4.00 -8.72 3.24
C GLY A 42 3.93 -9.06 4.73
N PHE A 43 3.68 -8.05 5.58
CA PHE A 43 3.68 -8.28 7.02
C PHE A 43 2.54 -9.21 7.47
N ARG A 44 1.42 -9.32 6.76
CA ARG A 44 0.36 -10.29 7.09
C ARG A 44 0.81 -11.75 7.02
N SER A 45 1.88 -12.03 6.29
CA SER A 45 2.49 -13.37 6.20
C SER A 45 3.43 -13.69 7.36
N GLU A 46 3.68 -12.76 8.26
CA GLU A 46 4.56 -12.95 9.40
C GLU A 46 3.94 -13.89 10.43
N PRO A 47 4.69 -14.89 10.93
CA PRO A 47 4.20 -15.74 12.01
C PRO A 47 4.18 -14.98 13.33
N GLN A 48 3.24 -15.34 14.20
CA GLN A 48 3.20 -14.80 15.57
C GLN A 48 4.52 -15.05 16.30
N GLY A 49 5.06 -14.02 16.96
CA GLY A 49 6.37 -14.04 17.60
C GLY A 49 7.54 -13.70 16.67
N ARG A 50 7.23 -13.24 15.43
CA ARG A 50 8.21 -12.82 14.42
C ARG A 50 7.73 -11.58 13.68
N THR A 51 7.11 -10.63 14.37
CA THR A 51 6.59 -9.40 13.78
C THR A 51 7.70 -8.45 13.35
N GLY A 52 7.47 -7.69 12.27
CA GLY A 52 8.45 -6.80 11.65
C GLY A 52 9.47 -7.50 10.76
N PHE A 53 9.28 -8.81 10.52
CA PHE A 53 10.26 -9.60 9.77
C PHE A 53 10.27 -9.26 8.27
N ALA A 54 9.10 -8.97 7.69
CA ALA A 54 9.00 -8.55 6.28
C ALA A 54 9.72 -7.22 6.06
N HIS A 55 9.52 -6.25 6.94
CA HIS A 55 10.20 -4.96 6.89
C HIS A 55 11.70 -5.06 7.17
N LEU A 56 12.12 -5.85 8.16
CA LEU A 56 13.53 -6.13 8.40
C LEU A 56 14.19 -6.78 7.17
N PHE A 57 13.43 -7.66 6.48
CA PHE A 57 13.93 -8.33 5.29
C PHE A 57 14.06 -7.37 4.10
N GLU A 58 13.16 -6.39 3.96
CA GLU A 58 13.30 -5.29 3.00
C GLU A 58 14.67 -4.61 3.15
N HIS A 59 15.06 -4.25 4.38
CA HIS A 59 16.38 -3.67 4.67
C HIS A 59 17.55 -4.62 4.36
N LEU A 60 17.40 -5.90 4.67
CA LEU A 60 18.46 -6.91 4.44
C LEU A 60 18.74 -7.11 2.95
N MET A 61 17.76 -6.97 2.08
CA MET A 61 17.92 -7.10 0.64
C MET A 61 18.84 -6.04 0.01
N PHE A 62 19.12 -4.96 0.72
CA PHE A 62 20.09 -3.93 0.29
C PHE A 62 21.51 -4.14 0.84
N GLN A 63 21.76 -5.20 1.62
CA GLN A 63 23.05 -5.39 2.30
C GLN A 63 24.12 -6.15 1.47
N GLY A 64 23.88 -6.27 0.17
CA GLY A 64 24.74 -6.98 -0.79
C GLY A 64 24.15 -8.33 -1.18
N SER A 65 24.80 -8.98 -2.15
CA SER A 65 24.35 -10.23 -2.74
C SER A 65 25.57 -11.12 -3.08
N GLU A 66 25.37 -12.20 -3.80
CA GLU A 66 26.45 -13.13 -4.14
C GLU A 66 27.63 -12.42 -4.81
N SER A 67 27.35 -11.59 -5.81
CA SER A 67 28.35 -10.88 -6.62
C SER A 67 28.63 -9.45 -6.14
N LEU A 68 27.78 -8.89 -5.26
CA LEU A 68 27.84 -7.50 -4.84
C LEU A 68 28.17 -7.37 -3.37
N GLU A 69 29.15 -6.53 -3.07
CA GLU A 69 29.46 -6.17 -1.69
C GLU A 69 28.38 -5.29 -1.07
N LYS A 70 28.40 -5.20 0.27
CA LYS A 70 27.54 -4.29 1.04
C LYS A 70 27.58 -2.87 0.45
N LEU A 71 26.41 -2.26 0.27
CA LEU A 71 26.21 -0.93 -0.34
C LEU A 71 26.63 -0.81 -1.82
N ALA A 72 27.04 -1.89 -2.49
CA ALA A 72 27.34 -1.82 -3.91
C ALA A 72 26.11 -1.49 -4.77
N HIS A 73 24.94 -2.01 -4.40
CA HIS A 73 23.67 -1.66 -5.00
C HIS A 73 23.47 -0.13 -5.04
N PHE A 74 23.53 0.53 -3.88
CA PHE A 74 23.43 1.99 -3.75
C PHE A 74 24.42 2.72 -4.67
N ARG A 75 25.70 2.32 -4.62
CA ARG A 75 26.76 2.96 -5.43
C ARG A 75 26.49 2.82 -6.92
N HIS A 76 26.04 1.67 -7.38
CA HIS A 76 25.80 1.43 -8.81
C HIS A 76 24.63 2.23 -9.32
N VAL A 77 23.50 2.24 -8.61
CA VAL A 77 22.31 3.00 -9.01
C VAL A 77 22.61 4.50 -8.99
N GLN A 78 23.16 5.02 -7.89
CA GLN A 78 23.46 6.45 -7.75
C GLN A 78 24.54 6.92 -8.74
N ALA A 79 25.59 6.11 -8.98
CA ALA A 79 26.62 6.45 -9.98
C ALA A 79 26.07 6.49 -11.41
N SER A 80 24.96 5.81 -11.68
CA SER A 80 24.24 5.90 -12.95
C SER A 80 23.31 7.12 -13.03
N GLY A 81 23.17 7.91 -11.96
CA GLY A 81 22.22 9.03 -11.86
C GLY A 81 20.79 8.57 -11.50
N GLY A 82 20.64 7.35 -11.01
CA GLY A 82 19.36 6.74 -10.66
C GLY A 82 18.96 6.92 -9.20
N THR A 83 17.72 6.53 -8.91
CA THR A 83 17.13 6.44 -7.59
C THR A 83 16.58 5.04 -7.37
N PHE A 84 16.42 4.64 -6.12
CA PHE A 84 15.86 3.34 -5.75
C PHE A 84 15.19 3.44 -4.37
N ASN A 85 14.30 2.50 -4.07
CA ASN A 85 13.74 2.29 -2.74
C ASN A 85 13.15 0.88 -2.64
N GLY A 86 12.61 0.55 -1.46
CA GLY A 86 11.74 -0.58 -1.21
C GLY A 86 10.61 -0.15 -0.31
N SER A 87 9.54 -0.96 -0.25
CA SER A 87 8.45 -0.79 0.70
C SER A 87 7.79 -2.12 1.06
N THR A 88 7.29 -2.19 2.28
CA THR A 88 6.60 -3.36 2.81
C THR A 88 5.14 -3.03 3.04
N HIS A 89 4.26 -3.81 2.42
CA HIS A 89 2.81 -3.68 2.42
C HIS A 89 2.15 -4.85 3.18
N PRO A 90 0.83 -4.84 3.36
CA PRO A 90 0.14 -5.96 4.00
C PRO A 90 0.42 -7.30 3.32
N ASP A 91 0.36 -7.38 1.99
CA ASP A 91 0.44 -8.62 1.23
C ASP A 91 1.68 -8.77 0.35
N TYR A 92 2.47 -7.72 0.18
CA TYR A 92 3.66 -7.77 -0.68
C TYR A 92 4.78 -6.88 -0.15
N THR A 93 5.98 -7.15 -0.64
CA THR A 93 7.16 -6.29 -0.48
C THR A 93 7.70 -5.99 -1.86
N ASP A 94 8.01 -4.74 -2.12
CA ASP A 94 8.54 -4.31 -3.40
C ASP A 94 9.90 -3.64 -3.30
N TYR A 95 10.57 -3.62 -4.43
CA TYR A 95 11.84 -2.93 -4.65
C TYR A 95 11.79 -2.28 -6.01
N TYR A 96 12.29 -1.05 -6.11
CA TYR A 96 12.33 -0.39 -7.39
C TYR A 96 13.59 0.43 -7.63
N GLU A 97 13.89 0.64 -8.89
CA GLU A 97 14.97 1.48 -9.38
C GLU A 97 14.49 2.29 -10.58
N VAL A 98 14.89 3.55 -10.62
CA VAL A 98 14.74 4.41 -11.80
C VAL A 98 16.13 4.82 -12.25
N VAL A 99 16.48 4.47 -13.47
CA VAL A 99 17.83 4.71 -14.03
C VAL A 99 17.75 5.20 -15.47
N PRO A 100 18.79 5.89 -15.99
CA PRO A 100 18.88 6.13 -17.42
C PRO A 100 18.81 4.81 -18.21
N SER A 101 18.16 4.81 -19.40
CA SER A 101 17.94 3.58 -20.20
C SER A 101 19.23 2.83 -20.54
N ALA A 102 20.35 3.55 -20.66
CA ALA A 102 21.69 2.94 -20.87
C ALA A 102 22.18 2.09 -19.67
N ALA A 103 21.56 2.23 -18.49
CA ALA A 103 21.92 1.45 -17.30
C ALA A 103 20.98 0.25 -17.07
N LEU A 104 19.99 -0.01 -17.94
CA LEU A 104 18.98 -1.07 -17.81
C LEU A 104 19.63 -2.44 -17.52
N GLU A 105 20.60 -2.86 -18.32
CA GLU A 105 21.21 -4.18 -18.13
C GLU A 105 21.88 -4.34 -16.76
N ARG A 106 22.54 -3.29 -16.28
CA ARG A 106 23.17 -3.30 -14.94
C ARG A 106 22.11 -3.40 -13.83
N ALA A 107 21.02 -2.66 -13.94
CA ALA A 107 19.96 -2.69 -12.95
C ALA A 107 19.27 -4.07 -12.93
N LEU A 108 18.96 -4.66 -14.08
CA LEU A 108 18.44 -6.03 -14.17
C LEU A 108 19.40 -7.07 -13.56
N PHE A 109 20.71 -6.92 -13.79
CA PHE A 109 21.73 -7.78 -13.15
C PHE A 109 21.69 -7.68 -11.63
N ILE A 110 21.64 -6.46 -11.08
CA ILE A 110 21.60 -6.23 -9.62
C ILE A 110 20.37 -6.87 -8.99
N GLU A 111 19.21 -6.69 -9.61
CA GLU A 111 17.95 -7.27 -9.14
C GLU A 111 17.97 -8.80 -9.19
N ALA A 112 18.46 -9.37 -10.27
CA ALA A 112 18.58 -10.83 -10.42
C ALA A 112 19.58 -11.42 -9.41
N ASP A 113 20.70 -10.74 -9.14
CA ASP A 113 21.73 -11.21 -8.22
C ASP A 113 21.20 -11.24 -6.77
N ARG A 114 20.46 -10.21 -6.34
CA ARG A 114 19.83 -10.23 -5.00
C ARG A 114 18.65 -11.22 -4.90
N MET A 115 17.89 -11.46 -5.97
CA MET A 115 16.87 -12.50 -6.01
C MET A 115 17.48 -13.90 -5.90
N ARG A 116 18.68 -14.10 -6.43
CA ARG A 116 19.43 -15.35 -6.36
C ARG A 116 19.93 -15.64 -4.96
N ALA A 117 20.66 -14.70 -4.37
CA ALA A 117 21.34 -14.89 -3.08
C ALA A 117 21.71 -13.56 -2.41
N PRO A 118 20.86 -12.98 -1.55
CA PRO A 118 21.23 -11.84 -0.75
C PRO A 118 22.28 -12.23 0.28
N ARG A 119 23.15 -11.29 0.64
CA ARG A 119 24.23 -11.51 1.63
C ARG A 119 23.71 -11.27 3.05
N ILE A 120 23.12 -12.28 3.66
CA ILE A 120 22.61 -12.22 5.03
C ILE A 120 23.69 -12.76 5.97
N THR A 121 24.30 -11.86 6.76
CA THR A 121 25.31 -12.21 7.78
C THR A 121 24.84 -11.78 9.15
N ALA A 122 25.39 -12.38 10.20
CA ALA A 122 25.07 -11.97 11.59
C ALA A 122 25.43 -10.49 11.86
N GLU A 123 26.42 -9.93 11.18
CA GLU A 123 26.79 -8.52 11.29
C GLU A 123 25.75 -7.63 10.61
N ASN A 124 25.36 -7.96 9.36
CA ASN A 124 24.35 -7.19 8.63
C ASN A 124 23.00 -7.25 9.34
N LEU A 125 22.61 -8.42 9.84
CA LEU A 125 21.36 -8.60 10.59
C LEU A 125 21.33 -7.70 11.83
N ARG A 126 22.33 -7.75 12.70
CA ARG A 126 22.39 -6.86 13.88
C ARG A 126 22.34 -5.38 13.50
N ASN A 127 23.10 -4.99 12.49
CA ASN A 127 23.08 -3.60 12.02
C ASN A 127 21.71 -3.17 11.52
N GLN A 128 20.99 -4.01 10.76
CA GLN A 128 19.67 -3.66 10.25
C GLN A 128 18.59 -3.69 11.32
N VAL A 129 18.67 -4.58 12.29
CA VAL A 129 17.79 -4.53 13.48
C VAL A 129 17.92 -3.18 14.20
N ASP A 130 19.13 -2.68 14.39
CA ASP A 130 19.35 -1.37 15.04
C ASP A 130 18.82 -0.22 14.16
N VAL A 131 18.98 -0.28 12.82
CA VAL A 131 18.45 0.70 11.87
C VAL A 131 16.93 0.73 11.90
N VAL A 132 16.27 -0.43 11.80
CA VAL A 132 14.80 -0.54 11.86
C VAL A 132 14.25 -0.02 13.20
N LYS A 133 14.89 -0.36 14.32
CA LYS A 133 14.49 0.15 15.63
C LYS A 133 14.61 1.67 15.72
N GLU A 134 15.64 2.25 15.14
CA GLU A 134 15.80 3.71 15.12
C GLU A 134 14.76 4.37 14.21
N GLU A 135 14.45 3.76 13.09
CA GLU A 135 13.37 4.20 12.20
C GLU A 135 12.02 4.21 12.92
N ILE A 136 11.69 3.14 13.64
CA ILE A 136 10.46 3.07 14.45
C ILE A 136 10.42 4.20 15.49
N ARG A 137 11.56 4.47 16.17
CA ARG A 137 11.63 5.60 17.11
C ARG A 137 11.35 6.93 16.44
N LEU A 138 11.95 7.19 15.29
CA LEU A 138 11.84 8.47 14.59
C LEU A 138 10.47 8.67 13.94
N ASN A 139 9.91 7.62 13.32
CA ASN A 139 8.71 7.74 12.49
C ASN A 139 7.42 7.44 13.28
N VAL A 140 7.53 6.71 14.40
CA VAL A 140 6.36 6.26 15.16
C VAL A 140 6.40 6.81 16.59
N LEU A 141 7.42 6.44 17.40
CA LEU A 141 7.39 6.67 18.83
C LEU A 141 7.62 8.14 19.25
N ASN A 142 8.44 8.87 18.50
CA ASN A 142 8.84 10.26 18.84
C ASN A 142 8.14 11.31 17.94
N ARG A 143 7.07 10.95 17.28
CA ARG A 143 6.35 11.82 16.35
C ARG A 143 4.89 11.99 16.77
N PRO A 144 4.32 13.22 16.73
CA PRO A 144 2.89 13.44 16.91
C PRO A 144 2.09 12.54 15.93
N TYR A 145 1.08 11.87 16.44
CA TYR A 145 0.26 10.93 15.69
C TYR A 145 1.07 9.81 15.00
N GLY A 146 2.22 9.44 15.55
CA GLY A 146 3.08 8.41 14.98
C GLY A 146 2.40 7.05 14.97
N GLY A 147 2.24 6.46 13.77
CA GLY A 147 1.52 5.21 13.60
C GLY A 147 -0.02 5.31 13.62
N PHE A 148 -0.59 6.49 13.76
CA PHE A 148 -2.02 6.72 13.63
C PHE A 148 -2.41 7.00 12.16
N PRO A 149 -3.44 6.35 11.62
CA PRO A 149 -4.20 5.24 12.21
C PRO A 149 -3.58 3.86 11.92
N TRP A 150 -2.65 3.74 10.97
CA TRP A 150 -2.19 2.52 10.30
C TRP A 150 -1.49 1.46 11.20
N ILE A 151 -0.95 1.87 12.38
CA ILE A 151 -0.46 0.93 13.40
C ILE A 151 -1.50 0.72 14.51
N THR A 152 -2.20 1.80 14.88
CA THR A 152 -2.97 1.83 16.12
C THR A 152 -4.42 1.39 15.95
N LEU A 153 -4.99 1.53 14.74
CA LEU A 153 -6.36 1.10 14.42
C LEU A 153 -6.49 -0.42 14.18
N PRO A 154 -5.59 -1.11 13.47
CA PRO A 154 -5.73 -2.53 13.17
C PRO A 154 -6.02 -3.43 14.37
N PRO A 155 -5.35 -3.28 15.55
CA PRO A 155 -5.66 -4.09 16.73
C PRO A 155 -7.05 -3.85 17.34
N VAL A 156 -7.75 -2.80 16.92
CA VAL A 156 -9.14 -2.51 17.32
C VAL A 156 -10.11 -3.03 16.27
N LEU A 157 -9.73 -2.92 15.00
CA LEU A 157 -10.57 -3.27 13.86
C LEU A 157 -10.62 -4.78 13.60
N TYR A 158 -9.50 -5.47 13.71
CA TYR A 158 -9.35 -6.86 13.30
C TYR A 158 -9.27 -7.83 14.48
N ASP A 159 -9.66 -9.09 14.23
CA ASP A 159 -9.68 -10.17 15.22
C ASP A 159 -8.51 -11.13 15.05
N THR A 160 -8.08 -11.34 13.80
CA THR A 160 -7.02 -12.30 13.51
C THR A 160 -5.65 -11.63 13.63
N PHE A 161 -4.66 -12.40 14.08
CA PHE A 161 -3.30 -11.91 14.23
C PHE A 161 -2.73 -11.30 12.93
N PRO A 162 -2.87 -11.92 11.74
CA PRO A 162 -2.31 -11.38 10.50
C PRO A 162 -2.75 -9.95 10.18
N ASN A 163 -4.00 -9.62 10.48
CA ASN A 163 -4.56 -8.30 10.19
C ASN A 163 -4.43 -7.31 11.34
N ALA A 164 -4.32 -7.80 12.58
CA ALA A 164 -4.28 -6.96 13.77
C ALA A 164 -2.88 -6.45 14.13
N HIS A 165 -1.80 -7.13 13.69
CA HIS A 165 -0.44 -6.66 13.98
C HIS A 165 0.02 -5.64 12.94
N ASN A 166 1.11 -4.93 13.23
CA ASN A 166 1.69 -3.92 12.35
C ASN A 166 2.99 -4.41 11.69
N GLY A 167 3.32 -3.86 10.53
CA GLY A 167 4.49 -4.26 9.77
C GLY A 167 5.84 -3.83 10.36
N TYR A 168 5.87 -2.94 11.36
CA TYR A 168 7.13 -2.56 12.02
C TYR A 168 7.58 -3.58 13.08
N GLY A 169 6.65 -4.32 13.68
CA GLY A 169 6.94 -5.36 14.65
C GLY A 169 7.32 -4.88 16.05
N ASP A 170 7.61 -5.85 16.91
CA ASP A 170 8.06 -5.64 18.27
C ASP A 170 9.60 -5.68 18.37
N PHE A 171 10.19 -4.80 19.18
CA PHE A 171 11.65 -4.71 19.33
C PHE A 171 12.27 -6.01 19.85
N SER A 172 11.59 -6.70 20.77
CA SER A 172 12.10 -7.97 21.33
C SER A 172 12.07 -9.09 20.30
N GLU A 173 11.08 -9.09 19.40
CA GLU A 173 10.98 -10.07 18.33
C GLU A 173 12.01 -9.79 17.22
N LEU A 174 12.25 -8.53 16.87
CA LEU A 174 13.32 -8.12 15.96
C LEU A 174 14.71 -8.49 16.51
N GLU A 175 14.96 -8.27 17.80
CA GLU A 175 16.23 -8.62 18.46
C GLU A 175 16.46 -10.13 18.55
N ALA A 176 15.39 -10.92 18.58
CA ALA A 176 15.45 -12.38 18.61
C ALA A 176 15.67 -13.02 17.22
N ALA A 177 15.65 -12.21 16.13
CA ALA A 177 15.85 -12.70 14.77
C ALA A 177 17.25 -13.32 14.59
N THR A 178 17.32 -14.47 13.94
CA THR A 178 18.56 -15.19 13.63
C THR A 178 18.83 -15.22 12.11
N VAL A 179 20.07 -15.50 11.73
CA VAL A 179 20.45 -15.69 10.32
C VAL A 179 19.68 -16.87 9.72
N ASP A 180 19.44 -17.92 10.50
CA ASP A 180 18.69 -19.10 10.05
C ASP A 180 17.19 -18.75 9.80
N ASP A 181 16.59 -17.91 10.64
CA ASP A 181 15.24 -17.39 10.40
C ASP A 181 15.18 -16.58 9.09
N CYS A 182 16.19 -15.73 8.84
CA CYS A 182 16.28 -14.95 7.61
C CYS A 182 16.47 -15.86 6.39
N ALA A 183 17.31 -16.88 6.46
CA ALA A 183 17.49 -17.84 5.38
C ALA A 183 16.19 -18.59 5.07
N ALA A 184 15.47 -19.04 6.11
CA ALA A 184 14.18 -19.71 5.96
C ALA A 184 13.12 -18.80 5.33
N PHE A 185 13.08 -17.53 5.71
CA PHE A 185 12.15 -16.54 5.14
C PHE A 185 12.45 -16.26 3.67
N PHE A 186 13.73 -16.10 3.33
CA PHE A 186 14.16 -15.95 1.94
C PHE A 186 13.77 -17.15 1.10
N ASP A 187 14.09 -18.35 1.56
CA ASP A 187 13.79 -19.59 0.84
C ASP A 187 12.30 -19.82 0.65
N ALA A 188 11.48 -19.39 1.62
CA ALA A 188 10.03 -19.52 1.55
C ALA A 188 9.39 -18.53 0.56
N TYR A 189 9.82 -17.28 0.53
CA TYR A 189 9.05 -16.22 -0.11
C TYR A 189 9.73 -15.52 -1.29
N TYR A 190 11.08 -15.44 -1.31
CA TYR A 190 11.82 -14.68 -2.33
C TYR A 190 12.18 -15.51 -3.56
N ALA A 191 11.21 -16.31 -4.02
CA ALA A 191 11.35 -17.17 -5.19
C ALA A 191 10.89 -16.44 -6.47
N PRO A 192 11.50 -16.72 -7.65
CA PRO A 192 11.03 -16.17 -8.92
C PRO A 192 9.54 -16.38 -9.16
N GLY A 193 9.03 -17.61 -8.88
CA GLY A 193 7.62 -17.96 -9.06
C GLY A 193 6.66 -17.22 -8.12
N ASN A 194 7.18 -16.58 -7.05
CA ASN A 194 6.42 -15.75 -6.10
C ASN A 194 6.58 -14.25 -6.37
N ALA A 195 7.09 -13.87 -7.55
CA ALA A 195 7.40 -12.48 -7.87
C ALA A 195 6.84 -12.02 -9.22
N VAL A 196 6.73 -10.71 -9.34
CA VAL A 196 6.49 -9.99 -10.60
C VAL A 196 7.63 -9.02 -10.82
N LEU A 197 8.28 -9.11 -11.97
CA LEU A 197 9.22 -8.11 -12.47
C LEU A 197 8.49 -7.20 -13.45
N THR A 198 8.47 -5.90 -13.18
CA THR A 198 7.94 -4.88 -14.08
C THR A 198 9.08 -4.03 -14.62
N VAL A 199 9.15 -3.81 -15.91
CA VAL A 199 10.11 -2.90 -16.55
C VAL A 199 9.35 -1.95 -17.44
N ALA A 200 9.42 -0.65 -17.15
CA ALA A 200 8.73 0.37 -17.93
C ALA A 200 9.67 1.51 -18.33
N GLY A 201 9.32 2.22 -19.40
CA GLY A 201 10.09 3.37 -19.89
C GLY A 201 10.73 3.13 -21.24
N ASP A 202 11.88 3.74 -21.48
CA ASP A 202 12.59 3.69 -22.78
C ASP A 202 13.23 2.31 -23.01
N ILE A 203 12.36 1.38 -23.38
CA ILE A 203 12.74 0.00 -23.71
C ILE A 203 12.24 -0.40 -25.11
N GLU A 204 12.96 -1.33 -25.72
CA GLU A 204 12.49 -2.13 -26.85
C GLU A 204 12.18 -3.53 -26.32
N ILE A 205 10.99 -4.04 -26.57
CA ILE A 205 10.46 -5.26 -25.93
C ILE A 205 11.39 -6.46 -26.13
N GLY A 206 11.83 -6.72 -27.37
CA GLY A 206 12.71 -7.86 -27.67
C GLY A 206 14.04 -7.77 -26.92
N THR A 207 14.68 -6.60 -26.94
CA THR A 207 15.93 -6.35 -26.23
C THR A 207 15.77 -6.47 -24.71
N ALA A 208 14.67 -5.92 -24.16
CA ALA A 208 14.38 -6.02 -22.73
C ALA A 208 14.17 -7.49 -22.31
N LEU A 209 13.43 -8.27 -23.09
CA LEU A 209 13.23 -9.70 -22.82
C LEU A 209 14.54 -10.50 -22.90
N GLU A 210 15.40 -10.23 -23.88
CA GLU A 210 16.71 -10.88 -23.95
C GLU A 210 17.55 -10.62 -22.69
N LEU A 211 17.54 -9.40 -22.16
CA LEU A 211 18.23 -9.04 -20.91
C LEU A 211 17.59 -9.72 -19.71
N VAL A 212 16.27 -9.75 -19.63
CA VAL A 212 15.54 -10.44 -18.55
C VAL A 212 15.86 -11.94 -18.58
N HIS A 213 15.79 -12.60 -19.73
CA HIS A 213 16.19 -14.00 -19.86
C HIS A 213 17.64 -14.26 -19.46
N ARG A 214 18.56 -13.36 -19.86
CA ARG A 214 19.98 -13.48 -19.55
C ARG A 214 20.28 -13.44 -18.05
N HIS A 215 19.62 -12.56 -17.30
CA HIS A 215 19.92 -12.31 -15.89
C HIS A 215 19.05 -13.11 -14.94
N PHE A 216 17.76 -13.26 -15.26
CA PHE A 216 16.79 -13.96 -14.38
C PHE A 216 16.55 -15.42 -14.77
N GLY A 217 16.86 -15.83 -16.01
CA GLY A 217 16.50 -17.15 -16.53
C GLY A 217 17.15 -18.32 -15.78
N ASP A 218 18.31 -18.12 -15.18
CA ASP A 218 19.05 -19.11 -14.40
C ASP A 218 18.90 -18.94 -12.87
N VAL A 219 18.11 -17.96 -12.42
CA VAL A 219 17.74 -17.87 -10.98
C VAL A 219 16.95 -19.13 -10.60
N PRO A 220 17.39 -19.88 -9.57
CA PRO A 220 16.78 -21.16 -9.25
C PRO A 220 15.29 -21.04 -8.93
N ALA A 221 14.46 -21.86 -9.56
CA ALA A 221 13.08 -22.02 -9.16
C ALA A 221 13.01 -22.61 -7.75
N ARG A 222 12.06 -22.09 -6.94
CA ARG A 222 11.75 -22.61 -5.61
C ARG A 222 10.25 -22.86 -5.51
N PRO A 223 9.79 -23.74 -4.60
CA PRO A 223 8.36 -23.91 -4.35
C PRO A 223 7.72 -22.57 -3.97
N VAL A 224 6.59 -22.26 -4.62
CA VAL A 224 5.79 -21.09 -4.24
C VAL A 224 4.93 -21.47 -3.03
N PRO A 225 4.93 -20.70 -1.94
CA PRO A 225 4.11 -21.00 -0.79
C PRO A 225 2.61 -20.92 -1.15
N SER A 226 1.81 -21.76 -0.52
CA SER A 226 0.36 -21.59 -0.60
C SER A 226 -0.02 -20.31 0.14
N ARG A 227 -0.78 -19.45 -0.53
CA ARG A 227 -1.26 -18.21 0.10
C ARG A 227 -2.21 -18.55 1.26
N PRO A 228 -1.96 -18.07 2.48
CA PRO A 228 -2.92 -18.21 3.57
C PRO A 228 -4.16 -17.34 3.31
N SER A 229 -5.30 -17.75 3.87
CA SER A 229 -6.47 -16.87 3.95
C SER A 229 -6.31 -15.95 5.16
N PHE A 230 -6.51 -14.66 4.94
CA PHE A 230 -6.53 -13.64 6.00
C PHE A 230 -7.96 -13.17 6.32
N ALA A 231 -8.97 -13.90 5.82
CA ALA A 231 -10.37 -13.58 6.05
C ALA A 231 -10.69 -13.37 7.54
N GLU A 232 -11.49 -12.36 7.81
CA GLU A 232 -11.92 -11.97 9.14
C GLU A 232 -13.35 -12.45 9.43
N PRO A 233 -13.66 -12.81 10.67
CA PRO A 233 -15.04 -13.03 11.05
C PRO A 233 -15.85 -11.73 10.89
N PRO A 234 -17.17 -11.79 10.62
CA PRO A 234 -18.01 -10.60 10.57
C PRO A 234 -17.90 -9.80 11.87
N PRO A 235 -17.87 -8.45 11.83
CA PRO A 235 -17.89 -7.64 13.03
C PRO A 235 -19.24 -7.82 13.75
N GLU A 236 -19.20 -8.08 15.07
CA GLU A 236 -20.42 -8.32 15.87
C GLU A 236 -20.99 -7.04 16.49
N ARG A 237 -20.14 -6.03 16.69
CA ARG A 237 -20.46 -4.77 17.37
C ARG A 237 -19.39 -3.72 17.12
N GLU A 238 -19.73 -2.46 17.38
CA GLU A 238 -18.74 -1.39 17.48
C GLU A 238 -17.67 -1.71 18.52
N ARG A 239 -16.41 -1.38 18.19
CA ARG A 239 -15.25 -1.49 19.08
C ARG A 239 -14.66 -0.12 19.29
N ARG A 240 -14.26 0.18 20.51
CA ARG A 240 -13.65 1.47 20.86
C ARG A 240 -12.39 1.30 21.68
N ARG A 241 -11.40 2.17 21.41
CA ARG A 241 -10.17 2.20 22.19
C ARG A 241 -9.63 3.63 22.26
N GLY A 242 -9.25 4.06 23.48
CA GLY A 242 -8.41 5.24 23.71
C GLY A 242 -6.93 4.89 23.45
N TYR A 243 -6.21 5.80 22.86
CA TYR A 243 -4.77 5.71 22.63
C TYR A 243 -4.08 6.99 23.12
N PRO A 244 -3.31 6.93 24.22
CA PRO A 244 -2.59 8.09 24.70
C PRO A 244 -1.40 8.39 23.80
N ASP A 245 -1.35 9.60 23.25
CA ASP A 245 -0.20 10.11 22.51
C ASP A 245 0.33 11.38 23.18
N PRO A 246 1.48 11.30 23.88
CA PRO A 246 2.04 12.44 24.59
C PRO A 246 2.56 13.53 23.65
N HIS A 247 2.71 13.24 22.36
CA HIS A 247 3.21 14.19 21.37
C HIS A 247 2.09 14.85 20.56
N ALA A 248 0.87 14.29 20.60
CA ALA A 248 -0.25 14.85 19.86
C ALA A 248 -0.66 16.22 20.41
N PRO A 249 -0.74 17.27 19.58
CA PRO A 249 -1.16 18.61 20.03
C PRO A 249 -2.67 18.71 20.24
N LEU A 250 -3.47 17.90 19.55
CA LEU A 250 -4.93 17.88 19.61
C LEU A 250 -5.44 16.44 19.64
N PRO A 251 -6.65 16.20 20.16
CA PRO A 251 -7.32 14.91 19.99
C PRO A 251 -7.56 14.59 18.53
N ALA A 252 -7.51 13.30 18.21
CA ALA A 252 -7.87 12.80 16.89
C ALA A 252 -8.72 11.53 17.02
N VAL A 253 -9.51 11.23 15.99
CA VAL A 253 -10.31 10.02 15.91
C VAL A 253 -10.10 9.34 14.58
N ALA A 254 -9.97 8.02 14.61
CA ALA A 254 -10.04 7.18 13.41
C ALA A 254 -11.24 6.24 13.51
N ILE A 255 -12.03 6.22 12.46
CA ILE A 255 -13.17 5.31 12.26
C ILE A 255 -12.76 4.33 11.16
N GLY A 256 -12.68 3.06 11.49
CA GLY A 256 -12.27 2.02 10.55
C GLY A 256 -13.37 1.02 10.27
N TYR A 257 -13.49 0.59 9.02
CA TYR A 257 -14.39 -0.46 8.57
C TYR A 257 -13.60 -1.50 7.77
N ARG A 258 -14.03 -2.76 7.85
CA ARG A 258 -13.47 -3.85 7.03
C ARG A 258 -14.11 -3.82 5.66
N LEU A 259 -13.31 -3.83 4.61
CA LEU A 259 -13.74 -3.96 3.22
C LEU A 259 -13.58 -5.41 2.74
N PRO A 260 -14.40 -5.84 1.77
CA PRO A 260 -14.22 -7.14 1.10
C PRO A 260 -12.96 -7.16 0.23
N ASP A 261 -12.61 -8.36 -0.23
CA ASP A 261 -11.53 -8.53 -1.23
C ASP A 261 -11.85 -7.73 -2.49
N PRO A 262 -10.96 -6.84 -2.93
CA PRO A 262 -11.12 -6.16 -4.22
C PRO A 262 -11.27 -7.13 -5.40
N GLY A 263 -10.65 -8.31 -5.31
CA GLY A 263 -10.71 -9.37 -6.33
C GLY A 263 -12.09 -9.97 -6.52
N ASP A 264 -12.98 -9.89 -5.52
CA ASP A 264 -14.37 -10.38 -5.63
C ASP A 264 -15.24 -9.48 -6.53
N GLY A 265 -14.89 -8.18 -6.62
CA GLY A 265 -15.62 -7.23 -7.45
C GLY A 265 -15.01 -5.83 -7.44
N PHE A 266 -14.17 -5.53 -8.43
CA PHE A 266 -13.49 -4.22 -8.52
C PHE A 266 -14.45 -3.04 -8.57
N ALA A 267 -15.60 -3.17 -9.23
CA ALA A 267 -16.58 -2.07 -9.30
C ALA A 267 -17.21 -1.78 -7.93
N ASP A 268 -17.52 -2.82 -7.16
CA ASP A 268 -18.08 -2.69 -5.81
C ASP A 268 -17.04 -2.13 -4.84
N TYR A 269 -15.78 -2.57 -4.95
CA TYR A 269 -14.69 -2.00 -4.15
C TYR A 269 -14.45 -0.52 -4.52
N LEU A 270 -14.41 -0.20 -5.81
CA LEU A 270 -14.21 1.17 -6.28
C LEU A 270 -15.31 2.13 -5.82
N ALA A 271 -16.52 1.62 -5.52
CA ALA A 271 -17.58 2.43 -4.95
C ALA A 271 -17.22 2.98 -3.55
N TYR A 272 -16.43 2.26 -2.75
CA TYR A 272 -15.92 2.78 -1.48
C TYR A 272 -14.87 3.88 -1.70
N GLU A 273 -14.02 3.71 -2.70
CA GLU A 273 -13.03 4.74 -3.03
C GLU A 273 -13.70 6.02 -3.55
N VAL A 274 -14.71 5.90 -4.40
CA VAL A 274 -15.50 7.05 -4.83
C VAL A 274 -16.31 7.65 -3.66
N LEU A 275 -16.81 6.82 -2.75
CA LEU A 275 -17.45 7.29 -1.53
C LEU A 275 -16.49 8.12 -0.67
N SER A 276 -15.25 7.65 -0.47
CA SER A 276 -14.24 8.42 0.27
C SER A 276 -14.00 9.79 -0.34
N ALA A 277 -13.94 9.86 -1.67
CA ALA A 277 -13.77 11.12 -2.38
C ALA A 277 -15.01 12.04 -2.29
N VAL A 278 -16.22 11.50 -2.30
CA VAL A 278 -17.46 12.27 -2.04
C VAL A 278 -17.45 12.82 -0.62
N LEU A 279 -16.96 12.05 0.35
CA LEU A 279 -16.92 12.43 1.76
C LEU A 279 -15.87 13.50 2.05
N CYS A 280 -14.63 13.35 1.53
CA CYS A 280 -13.49 14.12 2.02
C CYS A 280 -12.57 14.70 0.93
N ASP A 281 -12.76 14.45 -0.38
CA ASP A 281 -11.84 14.97 -1.37
C ASP A 281 -12.18 16.41 -1.80
N GLY A 282 -11.41 17.37 -1.25
CA GLY A 282 -11.47 18.80 -1.53
C GLY A 282 -12.56 19.55 -0.79
N ASP A 283 -12.46 20.89 -0.80
CA ASP A 283 -13.25 21.81 0.00
C ASP A 283 -14.77 21.67 -0.15
N SER A 284 -15.26 21.15 -1.26
CA SER A 284 -16.70 20.96 -1.52
C SER A 284 -17.23 19.57 -1.13
N SER A 285 -16.38 18.71 -0.56
CA SER A 285 -16.78 17.38 -0.12
C SER A 285 -17.66 17.46 1.13
N ARG A 286 -18.45 16.40 1.35
CA ARG A 286 -19.58 16.50 2.29
C ARG A 286 -19.16 16.65 3.75
N LEU A 287 -18.20 15.85 4.21
CA LEU A 287 -17.73 15.94 5.59
C LEU A 287 -16.88 17.19 5.81
N GLU A 288 -16.10 17.62 4.83
CA GLU A 288 -15.37 18.89 4.88
C GLU A 288 -16.33 20.07 5.07
N GLN A 289 -17.37 20.16 4.23
CA GLN A 289 -18.38 21.22 4.33
C GLN A 289 -19.14 21.18 5.65
N ARG A 290 -19.47 20.00 6.13
CA ARG A 290 -20.27 19.86 7.34
C ARG A 290 -19.45 20.05 8.59
N LEU A 291 -18.38 19.23 8.77
CA LEU A 291 -17.66 19.16 10.04
C LEU A 291 -16.60 20.27 10.20
N VAL A 292 -15.99 20.72 9.10
CA VAL A 292 -14.99 21.80 9.17
C VAL A 292 -15.64 23.16 9.04
N HIS A 293 -16.46 23.37 7.98
CA HIS A 293 -16.93 24.72 7.66
C HIS A 293 -18.24 25.10 8.34
N THR A 294 -19.21 24.18 8.51
CA THR A 294 -20.53 24.48 9.06
C THR A 294 -20.59 24.30 10.57
N ASP A 295 -20.34 23.07 11.03
CA ASP A 295 -20.48 22.69 12.43
C ASP A 295 -19.22 23.02 13.25
N THR A 296 -18.08 23.25 12.57
CA THR A 296 -16.76 23.55 13.17
C THR A 296 -16.35 22.56 14.26
N LEU A 297 -16.65 21.28 14.04
CA LEU A 297 -16.34 20.19 14.97
C LEU A 297 -14.89 19.70 14.83
N VAL A 298 -14.31 19.79 13.64
CA VAL A 298 -12.97 19.29 13.35
C VAL A 298 -12.12 20.36 12.66
N THR A 299 -10.80 20.23 12.76
CA THR A 299 -9.84 21.10 12.07
C THR A 299 -9.31 20.46 10.79
N ASP A 300 -9.40 19.14 10.69
CA ASP A 300 -8.97 18.35 9.55
C ASP A 300 -9.77 17.04 9.50
N ILE A 301 -10.11 16.59 8.28
CA ILE A 301 -10.81 15.33 8.08
C ILE A 301 -10.36 14.69 6.76
N SER A 302 -10.18 13.38 6.78
CA SER A 302 -9.87 12.62 5.57
C SER A 302 -10.58 11.26 5.57
N ALA A 303 -10.78 10.69 4.40
CA ALA A 303 -11.27 9.32 4.22
C ALA A 303 -10.52 8.64 3.07
N GLY A 304 -10.42 7.30 3.12
CA GLY A 304 -9.77 6.53 2.07
C GLY A 304 -9.89 5.03 2.24
N CYS A 305 -9.61 4.31 1.17
CA CYS A 305 -9.43 2.87 1.17
C CYS A 305 -7.94 2.51 1.32
N GLY A 306 -7.70 1.32 1.86
CA GLY A 306 -6.35 0.83 2.14
C GLY A 306 -5.78 1.31 3.48
N LEU A 307 -5.08 0.42 4.18
CA LEU A 307 -4.50 0.73 5.48
C LEU A 307 -3.49 1.88 5.42
N PHE A 308 -2.77 2.00 4.31
CA PHE A 308 -1.80 3.07 4.04
C PHE A 308 -2.36 4.16 3.12
N GLY A 309 -3.67 4.17 2.86
CA GLY A 309 -4.32 5.16 2.00
C GLY A 309 -4.14 4.91 0.49
N ALA A 310 -3.74 3.70 0.11
CA ALA A 310 -3.66 3.27 -1.27
C ALA A 310 -4.76 2.22 -1.56
N PRO A 311 -5.73 2.50 -2.44
CA PRO A 311 -6.75 1.54 -2.80
C PRO A 311 -6.16 0.37 -3.59
N LEU A 312 -6.74 -0.82 -3.42
CA LEU A 312 -6.29 -2.05 -4.07
C LEU A 312 -4.88 -2.52 -3.67
N ASP A 313 -4.34 -2.02 -2.56
CA ASP A 313 -3.00 -2.32 -2.04
C ASP A 313 -2.95 -3.60 -1.18
N ALA A 314 -4.10 -4.17 -0.89
CA ALA A 314 -4.26 -5.39 -0.14
C ALA A 314 -5.37 -6.26 -0.74
N ARG A 315 -5.34 -7.55 -0.38
CA ARG A 315 -6.45 -8.50 -0.62
C ARG A 315 -7.41 -8.51 0.58
N ASP A 316 -8.24 -9.54 0.69
CA ASP A 316 -9.18 -9.71 1.82
C ASP A 316 -8.47 -9.88 3.19
N PRO A 317 -8.85 -9.09 4.19
CA PRO A 317 -9.68 -7.89 4.13
C PRO A 317 -8.87 -6.65 3.79
N ASP A 318 -9.53 -5.66 3.19
CA ASP A 318 -8.99 -4.31 3.12
C ASP A 318 -9.70 -3.39 4.12
N THR A 319 -9.29 -2.14 4.21
CA THR A 319 -9.70 -1.18 5.23
C THR A 319 -10.29 0.08 4.60
N PHE A 320 -11.43 0.55 5.10
CA PHE A 320 -11.90 1.92 4.89
C PHE A 320 -11.69 2.72 6.16
N THR A 321 -11.10 3.89 6.04
CA THR A 321 -10.83 4.76 7.18
C THR A 321 -11.44 6.16 6.99
N ILE A 322 -11.94 6.73 8.09
CA ILE A 322 -12.20 8.16 8.21
C ILE A 322 -11.37 8.63 9.40
N THR A 323 -10.52 9.64 9.21
CA THR A 323 -9.73 10.23 10.30
C THR A 323 -10.05 11.70 10.44
N ALA A 324 -10.11 12.19 11.69
CA ALA A 324 -10.35 13.59 11.96
C ALA A 324 -9.50 14.08 13.16
N VAL A 325 -9.06 15.32 13.08
CA VAL A 325 -8.43 16.05 14.20
C VAL A 325 -9.41 17.09 14.70
N HIS A 326 -9.65 17.17 16.01
CA HIS A 326 -10.66 18.06 16.57
C HIS A 326 -10.13 18.87 17.76
N PRO A 327 -10.71 20.05 18.03
CA PRO A 327 -10.39 20.79 19.25
C PRO A 327 -10.69 19.99 20.52
N ALA A 328 -9.90 20.16 21.57
CA ALA A 328 -10.10 19.48 22.86
C ALA A 328 -11.44 19.82 23.54
N THR A 329 -12.09 20.90 23.11
CA THR A 329 -13.40 21.34 23.59
C THR A 329 -14.56 20.65 22.91
N VAL A 330 -14.33 19.91 21.82
CA VAL A 330 -15.34 19.17 21.06
C VAL A 330 -15.43 17.76 21.61
N ASP A 331 -16.66 17.33 21.88
CA ASP A 331 -16.94 15.93 22.22
C ASP A 331 -16.82 15.05 20.96
N VAL A 332 -16.01 14.02 21.02
CA VAL A 332 -15.82 13.07 19.90
C VAL A 332 -17.16 12.45 19.46
N GLU A 333 -18.13 12.29 20.38
CA GLU A 333 -19.44 11.76 20.04
C GLU A 333 -20.20 12.67 19.06
N ALA A 334 -19.97 13.98 19.11
CA ALA A 334 -20.54 14.90 18.12
C ALA A 334 -19.95 14.69 16.71
N VAL A 335 -18.63 14.43 16.64
CA VAL A 335 -17.94 14.11 15.37
C VAL A 335 -18.47 12.79 14.79
N LEU A 336 -18.59 11.76 15.64
CA LEU A 336 -19.11 10.45 15.24
C LEU A 336 -20.57 10.55 14.76
N ALA A 337 -21.44 11.24 15.51
CA ALA A 337 -22.84 11.41 15.14
C ALA A 337 -23.01 12.15 13.81
N ALA A 338 -22.27 13.24 13.59
CA ALA A 338 -22.33 13.99 12.34
C ALA A 338 -21.81 13.17 11.14
N THR A 339 -20.77 12.34 11.35
CA THR A 339 -20.29 11.41 10.33
C THR A 339 -21.33 10.34 10.00
N ASP A 340 -21.94 9.74 11.02
CA ASP A 340 -22.97 8.71 10.86
C ASP A 340 -24.21 9.23 10.12
N GLU A 341 -24.64 10.46 10.44
CA GLU A 341 -25.77 11.10 9.77
C GLU A 341 -25.47 11.36 8.29
N GLU A 342 -24.24 11.73 7.94
CA GLU A 342 -23.87 11.96 6.54
C GLU A 342 -23.78 10.63 5.76
N LEU A 343 -23.20 9.59 6.36
CA LEU A 343 -23.18 8.25 5.77
C LEU A 343 -24.63 7.71 5.59
N ALA A 344 -25.50 7.90 6.57
CA ALA A 344 -26.90 7.48 6.48
C ALA A 344 -27.66 8.24 5.38
N ARG A 345 -27.38 9.54 5.19
CA ARG A 345 -27.95 10.33 4.11
C ARG A 345 -27.49 9.85 2.75
N LEU A 346 -26.17 9.59 2.59
CA LEU A 346 -25.65 9.01 1.36
C LEU A 346 -26.18 7.61 1.07
N ALA A 347 -26.38 6.79 2.11
CA ALA A 347 -26.99 5.46 1.97
C ALA A 347 -28.45 5.52 1.50
N ALA A 348 -29.19 6.55 1.92
CA ALA A 348 -30.62 6.70 1.57
C ALA A 348 -30.83 7.37 0.20
N GLU A 349 -30.02 8.35 -0.16
CA GLU A 349 -30.27 9.25 -1.29
C GLU A 349 -29.22 9.09 -2.42
N GLY A 350 -28.05 8.54 -2.10
CA GLY A 350 -26.88 8.57 -3.00
C GLY A 350 -26.29 9.98 -3.13
N PRO A 351 -25.16 10.12 -3.83
CA PRO A 351 -24.65 11.41 -4.26
C PRO A 351 -25.52 11.97 -5.40
N ASP A 352 -25.58 13.30 -5.47
CA ASP A 352 -26.19 13.97 -6.64
C ASP A 352 -25.41 13.58 -7.92
N PRO A 353 -26.10 13.33 -9.07
CA PRO A 353 -25.42 12.92 -10.29
C PRO A 353 -24.32 13.88 -10.78
N ASP A 354 -24.49 15.19 -10.60
CA ASP A 354 -23.48 16.19 -10.97
C ASP A 354 -22.32 16.19 -9.96
N GLU A 355 -22.58 15.96 -8.68
CA GLU A 355 -21.56 15.75 -7.65
C GLU A 355 -20.71 14.51 -7.97
N LEU A 356 -21.34 13.37 -8.23
CA LEU A 356 -20.66 12.14 -8.59
C LEU A 356 -19.81 12.33 -9.86
N ALA A 357 -20.34 12.96 -10.89
CA ALA A 357 -19.62 13.20 -12.14
C ALA A 357 -18.38 14.10 -11.93
N ARG A 358 -18.46 15.11 -11.06
CA ARG A 358 -17.31 15.96 -10.73
C ARG A 358 -16.27 15.19 -9.90
N THR A 359 -16.71 14.43 -8.91
CA THR A 359 -15.84 13.65 -8.02
C THR A 359 -15.08 12.58 -8.80
N THR A 360 -15.77 11.77 -9.60
CA THR A 360 -15.12 10.73 -10.42
C THR A 360 -14.17 11.30 -11.47
N ALA A 361 -14.53 12.43 -12.08
CA ALA A 361 -13.63 13.10 -13.03
C ALA A 361 -12.36 13.65 -12.35
N ARG A 362 -12.47 14.20 -11.15
CA ARG A 362 -11.33 14.68 -10.36
C ARG A 362 -10.45 13.53 -9.91
N TRP A 363 -11.03 12.47 -9.36
CA TRP A 363 -10.32 11.26 -8.96
C TRP A 363 -9.56 10.63 -10.14
N ALA A 364 -10.21 10.45 -11.30
CA ALA A 364 -9.57 9.96 -12.51
C ALA A 364 -8.41 10.86 -12.97
N ALA A 365 -8.59 12.19 -12.91
CA ALA A 365 -7.52 13.13 -13.25
C ALA A 365 -6.34 13.07 -12.29
N THR A 366 -6.57 12.80 -11.01
CA THR A 366 -5.51 12.57 -10.01
C THR A 366 -4.74 11.31 -10.33
N LEU A 367 -5.45 10.19 -10.56
CA LEU A 367 -4.83 8.91 -10.91
C LEU A 367 -3.98 9.02 -12.19
N PHE A 368 -4.45 9.73 -13.21
CA PHE A 368 -3.66 9.97 -14.43
C PHE A 368 -2.41 10.79 -14.16
N ARG A 369 -2.48 11.86 -13.34
CA ARG A 369 -1.31 12.67 -12.98
C ARG A 369 -0.28 11.89 -12.17
N GLU A 370 -0.72 11.02 -11.28
CA GLU A 370 0.17 10.14 -10.49
C GLU A 370 0.86 9.12 -11.39
N ASN A 371 0.11 8.48 -12.29
CA ASN A 371 0.62 7.50 -13.23
C ASN A 371 1.43 8.11 -14.41
N ASP A 372 1.43 9.43 -14.57
CA ASP A 372 2.34 10.14 -15.48
C ASP A 372 3.81 10.00 -14.99
N ARG A 373 4.00 9.86 -13.69
CA ARG A 373 5.32 9.54 -13.13
C ARG A 373 5.66 8.08 -13.42
N LEU A 374 6.75 7.86 -14.16
CA LEU A 374 7.16 6.52 -14.60
C LEU A 374 7.27 5.52 -13.43
N VAL A 375 7.87 5.91 -12.31
CA VAL A 375 8.00 5.02 -11.14
C VAL A 375 6.64 4.63 -10.55
N THR A 376 5.73 5.59 -10.36
CA THR A 376 4.40 5.32 -9.80
C THR A 376 3.63 4.36 -10.70
N ARG A 377 3.66 4.59 -12.02
CA ARG A 377 3.05 3.71 -13.01
C ARG A 377 3.64 2.31 -12.99
N THR A 378 4.98 2.19 -12.91
CA THR A 378 5.68 0.90 -12.86
C THR A 378 5.28 0.10 -11.63
N MET A 379 5.22 0.75 -10.47
CA MET A 379 4.86 0.12 -9.21
C MET A 379 3.38 -0.31 -9.19
N ALA A 380 2.47 0.52 -9.69
CA ALA A 380 1.05 0.18 -9.82
C ALA A 380 0.83 -1.02 -10.76
N ILE A 381 1.51 -1.07 -11.92
CA ILE A 381 1.47 -2.21 -12.84
C ILE A 381 1.89 -3.49 -12.11
N GLY A 382 3.01 -3.44 -11.38
CA GLY A 382 3.55 -4.60 -10.67
C GLY A 382 2.62 -5.07 -9.55
N ALA A 383 2.10 -4.16 -8.73
CA ALA A 383 1.18 -4.47 -7.65
C ALA A 383 -0.13 -5.08 -8.19
N PHE A 384 -0.75 -4.47 -9.21
CA PHE A 384 -1.99 -4.99 -9.80
C PHE A 384 -1.78 -6.36 -10.46
N GLU A 385 -0.65 -6.58 -11.11
CA GLU A 385 -0.30 -7.90 -11.67
C GLU A 385 -0.07 -8.93 -10.56
N LEU A 386 0.62 -8.55 -9.47
CA LEU A 386 0.90 -9.46 -8.36
C LEU A 386 -0.38 -9.83 -7.60
N LEU A 387 -1.13 -8.81 -7.16
CA LEU A 387 -2.27 -8.98 -6.27
C LEU A 387 -3.49 -9.55 -6.99
N HIS A 388 -3.73 -9.11 -8.24
CA HIS A 388 -4.97 -9.35 -8.96
C HIS A 388 -4.79 -10.07 -10.30
N GLY A 389 -3.54 -10.27 -10.79
CA GLY A 389 -3.25 -10.82 -12.12
C GLY A 389 -3.74 -9.92 -13.25
N ARG A 390 -3.81 -8.59 -13.01
CA ARG A 390 -4.55 -7.67 -13.87
C ARG A 390 -3.90 -6.29 -13.94
N ALA A 391 -2.72 -6.21 -14.54
CA ALA A 391 -1.98 -4.96 -14.72
C ALA A 391 -2.80 -3.87 -15.45
N GLU A 392 -3.79 -4.25 -16.27
CA GLU A 392 -4.71 -3.35 -16.99
C GLU A 392 -5.56 -2.47 -16.07
N LEU A 393 -5.69 -2.80 -14.80
CA LEU A 393 -6.40 -1.96 -13.82
C LEU A 393 -5.88 -0.52 -13.83
N ILE A 394 -4.61 -0.31 -14.16
CA ILE A 394 -4.04 1.05 -14.29
C ILE A 394 -4.80 1.94 -15.27
N THR A 395 -5.41 1.37 -16.31
CA THR A 395 -6.21 2.10 -17.30
C THR A 395 -7.70 1.86 -17.16
N GLU A 396 -8.11 0.78 -16.53
CA GLU A 396 -9.51 0.39 -16.37
C GLU A 396 -10.19 1.12 -15.21
N LEU A 397 -9.50 1.33 -14.09
CA LEU A 397 -10.06 1.97 -12.91
C LEU A 397 -10.70 3.35 -13.19
N PRO A 398 -10.06 4.27 -13.93
CA PRO A 398 -10.67 5.56 -14.28
C PRO A 398 -11.94 5.41 -15.12
N VAL A 399 -11.99 4.40 -15.99
CA VAL A 399 -13.17 4.11 -16.83
C VAL A 399 -14.30 3.55 -15.99
N MET A 400 -13.99 2.65 -15.06
CA MET A 400 -14.96 2.07 -14.13
C MET A 400 -15.54 3.15 -13.20
N ALA A 401 -14.70 4.03 -12.65
CA ALA A 401 -15.15 5.14 -11.82
C ALA A 401 -16.09 6.09 -12.60
N ALA A 402 -15.74 6.43 -13.85
CA ALA A 402 -16.55 7.29 -14.69
C ALA A 402 -17.89 6.66 -15.11
N ALA A 403 -18.02 5.35 -15.02
CA ALA A 403 -19.25 4.60 -15.34
C ALA A 403 -20.12 4.33 -14.09
N MET A 404 -19.65 4.70 -12.91
CA MET A 404 -20.35 4.46 -11.65
C MET A 404 -21.64 5.27 -11.55
N ASP A 405 -22.66 4.67 -11.01
CA ASP A 405 -23.94 5.36 -10.72
C ASP A 405 -24.10 5.69 -9.22
N PRO A 406 -25.01 6.62 -8.86
CA PRO A 406 -25.24 7.00 -7.48
C PRO A 406 -25.68 5.85 -6.56
N GLU A 407 -26.36 4.83 -7.08
CA GLU A 407 -26.86 3.69 -6.30
C GLU A 407 -25.69 2.81 -5.80
N GLN A 408 -24.64 2.65 -6.59
CA GLN A 408 -23.44 1.92 -6.17
C GLN A 408 -22.75 2.60 -4.98
N VAL A 409 -22.62 3.92 -5.01
CA VAL A 409 -22.05 4.71 -3.90
C VAL A 409 -22.98 4.67 -2.67
N ALA A 410 -24.30 4.75 -2.85
CA ALA A 410 -25.26 4.60 -1.77
C ALA A 410 -25.17 3.20 -1.11
N HIS A 411 -24.96 2.18 -1.91
CA HIS A 411 -24.79 0.80 -1.42
C HIS A 411 -23.51 0.66 -0.58
N ALA A 412 -22.39 1.26 -1.03
CA ALA A 412 -21.16 1.31 -0.27
C ALA A 412 -21.36 2.03 1.08
N ALA A 413 -22.00 3.20 1.08
CA ALA A 413 -22.32 3.94 2.29
C ALA A 413 -23.21 3.15 3.27
N ALA A 414 -24.20 2.41 2.76
CA ALA A 414 -25.11 1.59 3.57
C ALA A 414 -24.43 0.45 4.33
N ARG A 415 -23.21 0.06 3.93
CA ARG A 415 -22.40 -0.97 4.59
C ARG A 415 -21.52 -0.41 5.70
N LEU A 416 -21.21 0.90 5.68
CA LEU A 416 -20.39 1.56 6.70
C LEU A 416 -21.27 1.96 7.91
N ARG A 417 -21.65 0.98 8.73
CA ARG A 417 -22.59 1.18 9.84
C ARG A 417 -21.89 1.26 11.19
N PRO A 418 -22.46 1.99 12.17
CA PRO A 418 -21.90 2.11 13.51
C PRO A 418 -21.63 0.77 14.20
N ASP A 419 -22.50 -0.24 13.98
CA ASP A 419 -22.36 -1.57 14.59
C ASP A 419 -21.24 -2.44 13.98
N SER A 420 -20.65 -2.02 12.87
CA SER A 420 -19.58 -2.76 12.16
C SER A 420 -18.23 -2.09 12.19
N ARG A 421 -18.06 -0.97 12.91
CA ARG A 421 -16.84 -0.15 12.91
C ARG A 421 -15.94 -0.39 14.11
N ALA A 422 -14.68 0.04 13.95
CA ALA A 422 -13.79 0.33 15.04
C ALA A 422 -13.56 1.84 15.18
N VAL A 423 -13.50 2.34 16.41
CA VAL A 423 -13.23 3.74 16.73
C VAL A 423 -11.99 3.80 17.60
N LEU A 424 -10.97 4.48 17.11
CA LEU A 424 -9.75 4.77 17.85
C LEU A 424 -9.69 6.26 18.17
N ILE A 425 -9.52 6.59 19.46
CA ILE A 425 -9.50 7.98 19.94
C ILE A 425 -8.08 8.28 20.45
N VAL A 426 -7.40 9.22 19.80
CA VAL A 426 -6.10 9.72 20.27
C VAL A 426 -6.32 10.73 21.36
N GLU A 427 -5.71 10.48 22.52
CA GLU A 427 -5.77 11.34 23.70
C GLU A 427 -4.42 12.06 23.88
N PRO A 428 -4.36 13.40 23.69
CA PRO A 428 -3.16 14.17 23.98
C PRO A 428 -2.75 14.08 25.46
N ALA A 429 -1.47 14.34 25.73
CA ALA A 429 -1.05 14.49 27.11
C ALA A 429 -1.89 15.58 27.81
N LYS A 430 -2.36 15.30 29.02
CA LYS A 430 -3.02 16.34 29.86
C LYS A 430 -1.97 17.38 30.18
N GLU A 431 -2.28 18.65 29.87
CA GLU A 431 -1.49 19.75 30.36
C GLU A 431 -1.43 19.67 31.92
N THR A 432 -0.21 19.50 32.47
CA THR A 432 0.04 19.44 33.91
C THR A 432 0.18 20.85 34.50
#